data_e1b99e82baf7a1149f35639b21bde355
#
_entry.id   e1b99e82baf7a1149f35639b21bde355
#
_cell.length_a   1.000
_cell.length_b   1.000
_cell.length_c   1.000
_cell.angle_alpha   90.00
_cell.angle_beta   90.00
_cell.angle_gamma   90.00
#
_symmetry.space_group_name_H-M   'P 1'
#
loop_
_entity.id
_entity.type
_entity.pdbx_description
1 polymer ?
#
loop_
_entity_poly.entity_id
_entity_poly.type
_entity_poly.pdbx_seq_one_letter_code
_entity_poly.pdbx_strand_id
1 'polypeptide(L)'
;RPPRSTLFPYTTLFRSYRQAIRRRLEEQRNLTIFAQSCDDLLLENGRVAGVVTQLGIRFPARAVVLTTGTFLNGLIHVGLANLTGGRMGDPPSVSLAARLRELQLPVGRLKTGTPPRLDGRTIDFSAMAEQHSDQPLPVFSFLGEASQHPRQLPCWITSTNRQTHDIIRAN
;
A
#
# COMPACT_ATOMS: atom_id res chain seq x y z
N ARG A 1 30.85 -14.04 5.96
CA ARG A 1 29.77 -13.27 5.26
C ARG A 1 28.77 -14.29 4.75
N PRO A 2 27.49 -14.23 5.13
CA PRO A 2 26.49 -15.09 4.49
C PRO A 2 26.43 -14.75 2.99
N PRO A 3 26.18 -15.72 2.11
CA PRO A 3 26.14 -15.48 0.69
C PRO A 3 25.04 -14.44 0.37
N ARG A 4 25.37 -13.45 -0.46
CA ARG A 4 24.46 -12.36 -0.86
C ARG A 4 23.12 -12.84 -1.45
N SER A 5 23.03 -14.09 -1.88
CA SER A 5 21.82 -14.72 -2.43
C SER A 5 20.75 -15.04 -1.39
N THR A 6 21.07 -15.12 -0.11
CA THR A 6 20.10 -15.39 0.97
C THR A 6 19.46 -14.13 1.55
N LEU A 7 19.95 -12.94 1.17
CA LEU A 7 19.50 -11.69 1.80
C LEU A 7 18.17 -11.16 1.28
N PHE A 8 17.68 -11.57 0.09
CA PHE A 8 16.45 -10.97 -0.46
C PHE A 8 15.65 -11.85 -1.43
N PRO A 9 15.09 -12.99 -1.03
CA PRO A 9 14.04 -13.64 -1.83
C PRO A 9 12.83 -12.69 -2.03
N TYR A 10 12.60 -11.81 -1.07
CA TYR A 10 11.51 -10.83 -1.03
C TYR A 10 11.62 -9.75 -2.13
N THR A 11 12.81 -9.20 -2.40
CA THR A 11 13.01 -8.21 -3.47
C THR A 11 12.83 -8.82 -4.85
N THR A 12 13.20 -10.07 -5.05
CA THR A 12 13.00 -10.78 -6.31
C THR A 12 11.51 -11.06 -6.56
N LEU A 13 10.76 -11.49 -5.54
CA LEU A 13 9.31 -11.71 -5.64
C LEU A 13 8.56 -10.41 -5.95
N PHE A 14 8.85 -9.32 -5.26
CA PHE A 14 8.24 -8.02 -5.55
C PHE A 14 8.58 -7.50 -6.94
N ARG A 15 9.83 -7.66 -7.36
CA ARG A 15 10.25 -7.25 -8.70
C ARG A 15 9.52 -8.07 -9.77
N SER A 16 9.44 -9.37 -9.59
CA SER A 16 8.74 -10.28 -10.51
C SER A 16 7.24 -9.98 -10.57
N TYR A 17 6.57 -9.76 -9.43
CA TYR A 17 5.17 -9.38 -9.37
C TYR A 17 4.93 -8.03 -10.08
N ARG A 18 5.73 -7.01 -9.76
CA ARG A 18 5.65 -5.69 -10.40
C ARG A 18 5.81 -5.79 -11.92
N GLN A 19 6.77 -6.59 -12.41
CA GLN A 19 7.00 -6.79 -13.83
C GLN A 19 5.82 -7.51 -14.48
N ALA A 20 5.28 -8.55 -13.85
CA ALA A 20 4.14 -9.31 -14.36
C ALA A 20 2.88 -8.41 -14.48
N ILE A 21 2.57 -7.62 -13.46
CA ILE A 21 1.43 -6.69 -13.51
C ILE A 21 1.66 -5.60 -14.57
N ARG A 22 2.85 -5.01 -14.60
CA ARG A 22 3.20 -4.00 -15.61
C ARG A 22 3.00 -4.53 -17.02
N ARG A 23 3.52 -5.71 -17.32
CA ARG A 23 3.34 -6.36 -18.63
C ARG A 23 1.87 -6.57 -18.97
N ARG A 24 1.07 -7.05 -18.02
CA ARG A 24 -0.38 -7.22 -18.21
C ARG A 24 -1.07 -5.91 -18.56
N LEU A 25 -0.69 -4.81 -17.90
CA LEU A 25 -1.26 -3.48 -18.17
C LEU A 25 -0.82 -2.95 -19.53
N GLU A 26 0.45 -3.12 -19.91
CA GLU A 26 0.99 -2.67 -21.20
C GLU A 26 0.40 -3.45 -22.38
N GLU A 27 0.08 -4.74 -22.18
CA GLU A 27 -0.54 -5.60 -23.20
C GLU A 27 -2.08 -5.46 -23.26
N GLN A 28 -2.70 -4.74 -22.31
CA GLN A 28 -4.16 -4.60 -22.25
C GLN A 28 -4.69 -3.73 -23.38
N ARG A 29 -5.57 -4.29 -24.22
CA ARG A 29 -6.23 -3.54 -25.29
C ARG A 29 -7.12 -2.43 -24.70
N ASN A 30 -7.16 -1.29 -25.38
CA ASN A 30 -7.95 -0.11 -24.99
C ASN A 30 -7.55 0.50 -23.64
N LEU A 31 -6.33 0.25 -23.16
CA LEU A 31 -5.76 0.85 -21.99
C LEU A 31 -4.59 1.77 -22.38
N THR A 32 -4.67 3.02 -21.94
CA THR A 32 -3.55 3.97 -22.04
C THR A 32 -3.03 4.26 -20.65
N ILE A 33 -1.72 4.13 -20.46
CA ILE A 33 -1.06 4.46 -19.19
C ILE A 33 -0.43 5.83 -19.33
N PHE A 34 -0.79 6.75 -18.44
CA PHE A 34 -0.26 8.09 -18.38
C PHE A 34 0.29 8.40 -17.01
N ALA A 35 1.59 8.69 -16.90
CA ALA A 35 2.29 8.87 -15.63
C ALA A 35 2.34 10.36 -15.26
N GLN A 36 1.33 10.84 -14.55
CA GLN A 36 1.29 12.18 -13.98
C GLN A 36 0.37 12.22 -12.75
N SER A 37 0.61 13.15 -11.83
CA SER A 37 -0.30 13.43 -10.72
C SER A 37 -1.64 13.94 -11.24
N CYS A 38 -2.72 13.40 -10.68
CA CYS A 38 -4.07 13.92 -10.85
C CYS A 38 -4.34 14.93 -9.73
N ASP A 39 -4.60 16.18 -10.10
CA ASP A 39 -4.76 17.29 -9.15
C ASP A 39 -6.22 17.70 -8.96
N ASP A 40 -7.08 17.44 -9.94
CA ASP A 40 -8.47 17.88 -9.87
C ASP A 40 -9.42 16.95 -10.63
N LEU A 41 -10.72 17.11 -10.36
CA LEU A 41 -11.82 16.49 -11.08
C LEU A 41 -12.49 17.52 -11.98
N LEU A 42 -12.76 17.16 -13.24
CA LEU A 42 -13.66 17.91 -14.09
C LEU A 42 -15.11 17.67 -13.64
N LEU A 43 -15.83 18.75 -13.39
CA LEU A 43 -17.24 18.69 -13.02
C LEU A 43 -18.08 19.47 -14.05
N GLU A 44 -19.11 18.83 -14.54
CA GLU A 44 -20.09 19.44 -15.44
C GLU A 44 -21.51 19.12 -14.94
N ASN A 45 -22.30 20.17 -14.71
CA ASN A 45 -23.68 20.01 -14.20
C ASN A 45 -23.78 19.13 -12.94
N GLY A 46 -22.82 19.27 -12.01
CA GLY A 46 -22.77 18.48 -10.77
C GLY A 46 -22.36 17.02 -10.92
N ARG A 47 -21.86 16.62 -12.09
CA ARG A 47 -21.35 15.27 -12.35
C ARG A 47 -19.87 15.30 -12.69
N VAL A 48 -19.17 14.20 -12.36
CA VAL A 48 -17.80 14.02 -12.79
C VAL A 48 -17.78 13.80 -14.30
N ALA A 49 -16.96 14.62 -14.99
CA ALA A 49 -16.77 14.62 -16.44
C ALA A 49 -15.33 14.28 -16.85
N GLY A 50 -14.43 14.02 -15.88
CA GLY A 50 -13.04 13.66 -16.14
C GLY A 50 -12.10 14.09 -15.03
N VAL A 51 -10.81 14.15 -15.36
CA VAL A 51 -9.73 14.55 -14.45
C VAL A 51 -8.84 15.63 -15.06
N VAL A 52 -8.15 16.37 -14.19
CA VAL A 52 -7.12 17.33 -14.56
C VAL A 52 -5.82 16.92 -13.89
N THR A 53 -4.75 16.89 -14.66
CA THR A 53 -3.41 16.60 -14.15
C THR A 53 -2.73 17.87 -13.61
N GLN A 54 -1.64 17.67 -12.88
CA GLN A 54 -0.82 18.75 -12.32
C GLN A 54 -0.32 19.76 -13.37
N LEU A 55 -0.12 19.32 -14.61
CA LEU A 55 0.27 20.21 -15.72
C LEU A 55 -0.94 20.82 -16.47
N GLY A 56 -2.15 20.67 -15.94
CA GLY A 56 -3.37 21.21 -16.53
C GLY A 56 -3.94 20.41 -17.69
N ILE A 57 -3.39 19.22 -17.99
CA ILE A 57 -3.93 18.35 -19.04
C ILE A 57 -5.28 17.79 -18.58
N ARG A 58 -6.28 17.93 -19.44
CA ARG A 58 -7.64 17.48 -19.19
C ARG A 58 -7.89 16.13 -19.88
N PHE A 59 -8.39 15.17 -19.13
CA PHE A 59 -8.84 13.88 -19.63
C PHE A 59 -10.35 13.76 -19.44
N PRO A 60 -11.17 14.07 -20.45
CA PRO A 60 -12.61 13.85 -20.38
C PRO A 60 -12.91 12.36 -20.21
N ALA A 61 -13.82 12.03 -19.30
CA ALA A 61 -14.22 10.67 -19.03
C ALA A 61 -15.65 10.61 -18.48
N ARG A 62 -16.39 9.56 -18.85
CA ARG A 62 -17.74 9.31 -18.34
C ARG A 62 -17.77 8.80 -16.90
N ALA A 63 -16.65 8.27 -16.43
CA ALA A 63 -16.48 7.78 -15.06
C ALA A 63 -15.01 7.93 -14.64
N VAL A 64 -14.77 8.16 -13.36
CA VAL A 64 -13.44 8.24 -12.75
C VAL A 64 -13.39 7.30 -11.56
N VAL A 65 -12.35 6.48 -11.49
CA VAL A 65 -12.09 5.61 -10.34
C VAL A 65 -10.84 6.11 -9.62
N LEU A 66 -11.00 6.51 -8.36
CA LEU A 66 -9.91 7.00 -7.53
C LEU A 66 -9.32 5.84 -6.72
N THR A 67 -8.02 5.59 -6.90
CA THR A 67 -7.26 4.55 -6.18
C THR A 67 -6.04 5.16 -5.51
N THR A 68 -6.29 6.17 -4.69
CA THR A 68 -5.30 7.13 -4.20
C THR A 68 -4.36 6.59 -3.11
N GLY A 69 -4.63 5.42 -2.57
CA GLY A 69 -3.79 4.82 -1.53
C GLY A 69 -3.60 5.75 -0.32
N THR A 70 -2.35 6.09 0.00
CA THR A 70 -1.98 6.95 1.15
C THR A 70 -1.69 8.40 0.76
N PHE A 71 -2.02 8.81 -0.49
CA PHE A 71 -1.55 10.09 -1.02
C PHE A 71 -2.44 11.29 -0.69
N LEU A 72 -3.76 11.12 -0.51
CA LEU A 72 -4.68 12.23 -0.26
C LEU A 72 -4.32 12.99 1.03
N ASN A 73 -3.73 14.18 0.86
CA ASN A 73 -3.23 15.00 1.95
C ASN A 73 -2.40 14.18 2.96
N GLY A 74 -1.53 13.32 2.42
CA GLY A 74 -0.79 12.33 3.19
C GLY A 74 0.17 12.94 4.20
N LEU A 75 0.27 12.32 5.36
CA LEU A 75 1.19 12.66 6.42
C LEU A 75 1.92 11.40 6.89
N ILE A 76 3.24 11.46 6.89
CA ILE A 76 4.12 10.37 7.31
C ILE A 76 4.57 10.64 8.74
N HIS A 77 4.41 9.65 9.61
CA HIS A 77 4.88 9.70 11.00
C HIS A 77 6.14 8.85 11.15
N VAL A 78 7.21 9.45 11.66
CA VAL A 78 8.46 8.76 12.01
C VAL A 78 8.78 9.10 13.46
N GLY A 79 8.39 8.23 14.38
CA GLY A 79 8.37 8.57 15.79
C GLY A 79 7.48 9.80 16.05
N LEU A 80 8.03 10.83 16.65
CA LEU A 80 7.33 12.12 16.92
C LEU A 80 7.45 13.11 15.74
N ALA A 81 8.27 12.82 14.73
CA ALA A 81 8.42 13.69 13.57
C ALA A 81 7.33 13.42 12.54
N ASN A 82 6.80 14.49 11.96
CA ASN A 82 5.78 14.43 10.92
C ASN A 82 6.31 15.05 9.63
N LEU A 83 6.12 14.34 8.53
CA LEU A 83 6.53 14.76 7.19
C LEU A 83 5.32 14.70 6.24
N THR A 84 5.13 15.75 5.45
CA THR A 84 4.12 15.70 4.39
C THR A 84 4.58 14.76 3.28
N GLY A 85 3.73 13.82 2.90
CA GLY A 85 4.05 12.85 1.86
C GLY A 85 2.97 11.79 1.71
N GLY A 86 2.80 11.30 0.50
CA GLY A 86 1.93 10.16 0.23
C GLY A 86 2.62 8.84 0.56
N ARG A 87 3.93 8.81 0.31
CA ARG A 87 4.85 7.72 0.60
C ARG A 87 6.24 8.32 0.83
N MET A 88 7.13 7.62 1.51
CA MET A 88 8.51 8.09 1.71
C MET A 88 9.16 8.40 0.35
N GLY A 89 9.57 9.67 0.17
CA GLY A 89 10.15 10.17 -1.07
C GLY A 89 9.15 10.68 -2.12
N ASP A 90 7.84 10.52 -1.91
CA ASP A 90 6.81 10.99 -2.84
C ASP A 90 5.92 12.06 -2.20
N PRO A 91 5.60 13.16 -2.92
CA PRO A 91 4.74 14.22 -2.40
C PRO A 91 3.29 13.73 -2.18
N PRO A 92 2.53 14.39 -1.31
CA PRO A 92 1.11 14.12 -1.12
C PRO A 92 0.27 14.74 -2.26
N SER A 93 -0.93 14.21 -2.49
CA SER A 93 -1.95 14.82 -3.34
C SER A 93 -2.83 15.74 -2.50
N VAL A 94 -2.49 17.03 -2.47
CA VAL A 94 -3.19 18.03 -1.65
C VAL A 94 -4.39 18.60 -2.39
N SER A 95 -4.22 18.99 -3.66
CA SER A 95 -5.26 19.63 -4.49
C SER A 95 -6.47 18.73 -4.66
N LEU A 96 -6.26 17.47 -5.04
CA LEU A 96 -7.35 16.49 -5.17
C LEU A 96 -8.03 16.21 -3.81
N ALA A 97 -7.27 16.19 -2.70
CA ALA A 97 -7.85 16.03 -1.37
C ALA A 97 -8.73 17.22 -0.98
N ALA A 98 -8.36 18.44 -1.36
CA ALA A 98 -9.19 19.63 -1.17
C ALA A 98 -10.47 19.56 -2.02
N ARG A 99 -10.35 19.21 -3.28
CA ARG A 99 -11.51 19.03 -4.18
C ARG A 99 -12.53 18.04 -3.64
N LEU A 100 -12.10 16.91 -3.09
CA LEU A 100 -13.01 15.91 -2.51
C LEU A 100 -13.78 16.45 -1.29
N ARG A 101 -13.16 17.34 -0.50
CA ARG A 101 -13.86 18.02 0.61
C ARG A 101 -14.87 19.04 0.12
N GLU A 102 -14.54 19.82 -0.92
CA GLU A 102 -15.45 20.77 -1.55
C GLU A 102 -16.70 20.10 -2.08
N LEU A 103 -16.61 18.87 -2.52
CA LEU A 103 -17.76 18.03 -2.94
C LEU A 103 -18.63 17.55 -1.77
N GLN A 104 -18.32 17.97 -0.54
CA GLN A 104 -19.07 17.62 0.69
C GLN A 104 -19.19 16.11 0.93
N LEU A 105 -18.25 15.32 0.42
CA LEU A 105 -18.17 13.90 0.73
C LEU A 105 -17.78 13.72 2.22
N PRO A 106 -18.30 12.72 2.91
CA PRO A 106 -17.90 12.43 4.29
C PRO A 106 -16.44 11.93 4.29
N VAL A 107 -15.51 12.83 4.58
CA VAL A 107 -14.08 12.55 4.57
C VAL A 107 -13.57 12.37 5.98
N GLY A 108 -12.98 11.22 6.28
CA GLY A 108 -12.26 10.94 7.51
C GLY A 108 -10.75 10.77 7.27
N ARG A 109 -10.00 10.66 8.35
CA ARG A 109 -8.57 10.34 8.29
C ARG A 109 -8.37 8.92 8.80
N LEU A 110 -7.73 8.10 7.99
CA LEU A 110 -7.30 6.77 8.36
C LEU A 110 -5.79 6.74 8.56
N LYS A 111 -5.32 5.85 9.43
CA LYS A 111 -3.91 5.57 9.64
C LYS A 111 -3.57 4.20 9.07
N THR A 112 -2.52 4.12 8.26
CA THR A 112 -1.88 2.86 7.91
C THR A 112 -0.63 2.67 8.76
N GLY A 113 -0.45 1.48 9.32
CA GLY A 113 0.74 1.14 10.11
C GLY A 113 1.72 0.33 9.29
N THR A 114 3.00 0.72 9.31
CA THR A 114 4.07 -0.14 8.83
C THR A 114 4.62 -0.91 10.02
N PRO A 115 4.59 -2.26 10.02
CA PRO A 115 5.18 -3.03 11.09
C PRO A 115 6.70 -2.81 11.14
N PRO A 116 7.31 -2.78 12.34
CA PRO A 116 8.74 -2.65 12.47
C PRO A 116 9.44 -3.85 11.84
N ARG A 117 10.56 -3.61 11.17
CA ARG A 117 11.42 -4.66 10.67
C ARG A 117 12.49 -4.96 11.70
N LEU A 118 12.42 -6.14 12.28
CA LEU A 118 13.35 -6.59 13.31
C LEU A 118 14.41 -7.52 12.69
N ASP A 119 15.62 -7.52 13.29
CA ASP A 119 16.62 -8.52 12.94
C ASP A 119 16.22 -9.85 13.59
N GLY A 120 15.79 -10.82 12.78
CA GLY A 120 15.35 -12.14 13.26
C GLY A 120 16.39 -12.90 14.08
N ARG A 121 17.69 -12.54 13.96
CA ARG A 121 18.76 -13.15 14.77
C ARG A 121 18.74 -12.67 16.23
N THR A 122 18.03 -11.59 16.52
CA THR A 122 17.89 -11.03 17.88
C THR A 122 16.60 -11.43 18.56
N ILE A 123 15.77 -12.25 17.90
CA ILE A 123 14.47 -12.68 18.41
C ILE A 123 14.60 -14.07 19.03
N ASP A 124 14.15 -14.20 20.26
CA ASP A 124 13.99 -15.51 20.91
C ASP A 124 12.65 -16.15 20.51
N PHE A 125 12.68 -16.94 19.48
CA PHE A 125 11.50 -17.66 18.99
C PHE A 125 11.05 -18.78 19.93
N SER A 126 11.91 -19.26 20.83
CA SER A 126 11.56 -20.34 21.75
C SER A 126 10.46 -19.96 22.76
N ALA A 127 10.33 -18.66 23.01
CA ALA A 127 9.31 -18.10 23.91
C ALA A 127 7.97 -17.81 23.21
N MET A 128 7.83 -18.14 21.92
CA MET A 128 6.67 -17.76 21.10
C MET A 128 5.91 -18.99 20.61
N ALA A 129 4.61 -18.84 20.41
CA ALA A 129 3.79 -19.86 19.78
C ALA A 129 3.94 -19.81 18.25
N GLU A 130 4.20 -20.95 17.64
CA GLU A 130 4.30 -21.08 16.19
C GLU A 130 2.90 -21.17 15.57
N GLN A 131 2.64 -20.36 14.56
CA GLN A 131 1.41 -20.36 13.78
C GLN A 131 1.70 -20.76 12.34
N HIS A 132 1.27 -21.94 11.98
CA HIS A 132 1.35 -22.46 10.62
C HIS A 132 0.22 -21.90 9.74
N SER A 133 0.39 -22.05 8.42
CA SER A 133 -0.67 -21.78 7.44
C SER A 133 -1.84 -22.75 7.63
N ASP A 134 -3.03 -22.29 7.23
CA ASP A 134 -4.24 -23.12 7.26
C ASP A 134 -4.11 -24.40 6.41
N GLN A 135 -4.84 -25.44 6.81
CA GLN A 135 -4.93 -26.68 6.06
C GLN A 135 -6.40 -26.99 5.74
N PRO A 136 -6.77 -27.18 4.46
CA PRO A 136 -5.90 -27.13 3.27
C PRO A 136 -5.37 -25.71 2.99
N LEU A 137 -4.20 -25.62 2.36
CA LEU A 137 -3.55 -24.33 2.03
C LEU A 137 -4.47 -23.49 1.16
N PRO A 138 -4.91 -22.30 1.62
CA PRO A 138 -5.84 -21.47 0.86
C PRO A 138 -5.18 -20.88 -0.40
N VAL A 139 -5.95 -20.79 -1.46
CA VAL A 139 -5.52 -20.21 -2.75
C VAL A 139 -6.25 -18.90 -2.95
N PHE A 140 -5.52 -17.82 -3.22
CA PHE A 140 -6.09 -16.49 -3.40
C PHE A 140 -6.92 -16.37 -4.69
N SER A 141 -6.46 -17.00 -5.78
CA SER A 141 -7.14 -16.97 -7.07
C SER A 141 -7.95 -18.24 -7.32
N PHE A 142 -9.16 -18.11 -7.83
CA PHE A 142 -9.96 -19.26 -8.30
C PHE A 142 -9.32 -20.05 -9.45
N LEU A 143 -8.32 -19.48 -10.14
CA LEU A 143 -7.55 -20.12 -11.19
C LEU A 143 -6.22 -20.69 -10.70
N GLY A 144 -5.91 -20.55 -9.41
CA GLY A 144 -4.68 -21.02 -8.80
C GLY A 144 -4.84 -22.40 -8.16
N GLU A 145 -3.72 -23.06 -7.90
CA GLU A 145 -3.65 -24.33 -7.21
C GLU A 145 -2.67 -24.27 -6.03
N ALA A 146 -2.95 -24.99 -4.96
CA ALA A 146 -2.11 -25.03 -3.76
C ALA A 146 -0.67 -25.49 -4.08
N SER A 147 -0.50 -26.31 -5.11
CA SER A 147 0.81 -26.79 -5.61
C SER A 147 1.71 -25.65 -6.14
N GLN A 148 1.14 -24.52 -6.50
CA GLN A 148 1.87 -23.34 -7.01
C GLN A 148 2.46 -22.47 -5.89
N HIS A 149 2.10 -22.75 -4.64
CA HIS A 149 2.60 -21.99 -3.50
C HIS A 149 4.07 -22.31 -3.20
N PRO A 150 4.87 -21.31 -2.80
CA PRO A 150 6.21 -21.57 -2.28
C PRO A 150 6.13 -22.29 -0.95
N ARG A 151 7.29 -22.82 -0.48
CA ARG A 151 7.41 -23.34 0.88
C ARG A 151 6.84 -22.35 1.89
N GLN A 152 5.89 -22.80 2.69
CA GLN A 152 5.29 -22.00 3.75
C GLN A 152 6.24 -21.87 4.93
N LEU A 153 6.29 -20.68 5.52
CA LEU A 153 7.01 -20.38 6.75
C LEU A 153 5.98 -19.99 7.81
N PRO A 154 6.12 -20.48 9.04
CA PRO A 154 5.22 -20.10 10.11
C PRO A 154 5.40 -18.64 10.51
N CYS A 155 4.36 -18.06 11.08
CA CYS A 155 4.45 -16.83 11.87
C CYS A 155 4.66 -17.21 13.34
N TRP A 156 5.08 -16.23 14.13
CA TRP A 156 5.33 -16.42 15.56
C TRP A 156 4.48 -15.43 16.34
N ILE A 157 3.71 -15.96 17.29
CA ILE A 157 2.77 -15.18 18.08
C ILE A 157 3.40 -14.84 19.42
N THR A 158 3.39 -13.56 19.75
CA THR A 158 3.72 -13.05 21.08
C THR A 158 2.59 -12.14 21.57
N SER A 159 2.64 -11.76 22.83
CA SER A 159 1.65 -10.88 23.45
C SER A 159 2.25 -9.55 23.85
N THR A 160 1.45 -8.51 23.83
CA THR A 160 1.80 -7.24 24.45
C THR A 160 1.78 -7.38 25.99
N ASN A 161 2.59 -6.60 26.66
CA ASN A 161 2.66 -6.54 28.11
C ASN A 161 2.26 -5.15 28.64
N ARG A 162 2.24 -4.99 29.96
CA ARG A 162 1.87 -3.73 30.60
C ARG A 162 2.73 -2.58 30.13
N GLN A 163 4.04 -2.77 30.02
CA GLN A 163 4.96 -1.72 29.56
C GLN A 163 4.63 -1.25 28.15
N THR A 164 4.31 -2.17 27.24
CA THR A 164 3.84 -1.84 25.90
C THR A 164 2.60 -0.96 25.93
N HIS A 165 1.63 -1.34 26.78
CA HIS A 165 0.38 -0.59 26.93
C HIS A 165 0.59 0.79 27.55
N ASP A 166 1.52 0.91 28.51
CA ASP A 166 1.83 2.19 29.16
C ASP A 166 2.50 3.15 28.15
N ILE A 167 3.40 2.64 27.29
CA ILE A 167 4.00 3.43 26.21
C ILE A 167 2.92 3.92 25.22
N ILE A 168 1.98 3.06 24.83
CA ILE A 168 0.90 3.44 23.90
C ILE A 168 -0.01 4.52 24.50
N ARG A 169 -0.30 4.44 25.80
CA ARG A 169 -1.17 5.42 26.48
C ARG A 169 -0.49 6.76 26.72
N ALA A 170 0.84 6.76 26.82
CA ALA A 170 1.63 7.98 27.05
C ALA A 170 1.88 8.81 25.79
N ASN A 171 1.56 8.26 24.59
CA ASN A 171 1.75 8.86 23.28
C ASN A 171 0.44 8.87 22.47
#